data_3757a1050ca43dd9c29579182294d703
#
_entry.id   3757a1050ca43dd9c29579182294d703
#
_cell.length_a   1.000
_cell.length_b   1.000
_cell.length_c   1.000
_cell.angle_alpha   90.00
_cell.angle_beta   90.00
_cell.angle_gamma   90.00
#
_symmetry.space_group_name_H-M   'P 1'
#
loop_
_entity.id
_entity.type
_entity.pdbx_description
1 polymer ?
#
loop_
_entity_poly.entity_id
_entity_poly.type
_entity_poly.pdbx_seq_one_letter_code
_entity_poly.pdbx_strand_id
1 'polypeptide(L)'
;SVQLGGSTYGLPMDSGPMAFFYNEDVFAQAGVDATKIRTWDDYYEAAKKLKKIGVYIAADAGDASFYDAMIWLAGGHPFATSADGKTVTVDLTGDDGTKTFTEFWQKMIDEGLIDTKAETWSEKWKRQLGSGDVASVFAGAWMPAMLLSDVPGGAGLWRVAQMPTADGRRTNAENGGSSLAVLQSTRKPDAAFRFVDYVCHDAAGIAERVDGGAFPADNETLASADFLNKTTVKDQRGISIPYFGGQKFNSVLSEAAENVSTGYQYLPFEVYARGKFGDFVGKSYTGNQKLSDGVAAWQDDLKAYAGRQGFDVK
;
A
#
# COMPACT_ATOMS: atom_id res chain seq x y z
N SER A 1 -12.60 6.90 -3.32
CA SER A 1 -13.92 7.44 -2.98
C SER A 1 -15.02 6.59 -3.61
N VAL A 2 -16.13 6.45 -2.91
CA VAL A 2 -17.34 5.74 -3.40
C VAL A 2 -18.41 6.71 -3.93
N GLN A 3 -18.05 7.98 -4.04
CA GLN A 3 -18.93 9.05 -4.52
C GLN A 3 -18.51 9.56 -5.89
N LEU A 4 -19.49 9.78 -6.76
CA LEU A 4 -19.30 10.37 -8.08
C LEU A 4 -20.51 11.23 -8.43
N GLY A 5 -20.30 12.46 -8.90
CA GLY A 5 -21.36 13.38 -9.29
C GLY A 5 -22.39 13.67 -8.19
N GLY A 6 -21.97 13.67 -6.91
CA GLY A 6 -22.86 13.88 -5.76
C GLY A 6 -23.66 12.67 -5.31
N SER A 7 -23.53 11.53 -5.98
CA SER A 7 -24.19 10.28 -5.61
C SER A 7 -23.20 9.29 -4.97
N THR A 8 -23.70 8.51 -3.99
CA THR A 8 -22.92 7.43 -3.34
C THR A 8 -23.25 6.10 -4.00
N TYR A 9 -22.24 5.41 -4.49
CA TYR A 9 -22.36 4.15 -5.25
C TYR A 9 -21.96 2.91 -4.45
N GLY A 10 -21.39 3.07 -3.27
CA GLY A 10 -21.00 1.96 -2.40
C GLY A 10 -20.75 2.44 -0.98
N LEU A 11 -20.57 1.50 -0.05
CA LEU A 11 -20.12 1.79 1.30
C LEU A 11 -18.65 1.40 1.46
N PRO A 12 -17.80 2.26 2.04
CA PRO A 12 -16.42 1.91 2.35
C PRO A 12 -16.40 0.76 3.35
N MET A 13 -15.54 -0.21 3.11
CA MET A 13 -15.38 -1.37 3.99
C MET A 13 -14.11 -1.26 4.82
N ASP A 14 -13.01 -0.94 4.17
CA ASP A 14 -11.71 -0.76 4.79
C ASP A 14 -10.95 0.41 4.14
N SER A 15 -9.85 0.79 4.78
CA SER A 15 -8.91 1.81 4.34
C SER A 15 -7.50 1.22 4.36
N GLY A 16 -6.62 1.78 3.57
CA GLY A 16 -5.26 1.26 3.40
C GLY A 16 -4.15 2.29 3.67
N PRO A 17 -4.21 3.09 4.78
CA PRO A 17 -3.10 3.98 5.08
C PRO A 17 -1.80 3.17 5.15
N MET A 18 -0.74 3.68 4.52
CA MET A 18 0.52 2.94 4.45
C MET A 18 1.25 2.92 5.80
N ALA A 19 1.92 1.83 6.07
CA ALA A 19 2.80 1.68 7.21
C ALA A 19 4.07 0.89 6.84
N PHE A 20 5.09 1.08 7.65
CA PHE A 20 6.35 0.36 7.58
C PHE A 20 6.27 -0.85 8.53
N PHE A 21 6.11 -2.04 7.95
CA PHE A 21 6.14 -3.32 8.66
C PHE A 21 7.54 -3.90 8.57
N TYR A 22 8.15 -4.26 9.70
CA TYR A 22 9.53 -4.74 9.73
C TYR A 22 9.75 -5.85 10.74
N ASN A 23 10.69 -6.75 10.45
CA ASN A 23 11.15 -7.79 11.36
C ASN A 23 12.22 -7.20 12.29
N GLU A 24 11.85 -6.98 13.56
CA GLU A 24 12.68 -6.32 14.56
C GLU A 24 14.01 -7.05 14.77
N ASP A 25 13.99 -8.37 14.86
CA ASP A 25 15.18 -9.18 15.11
C ASP A 25 16.19 -9.08 13.97
N VAL A 26 15.71 -9.06 12.71
CA VAL A 26 16.56 -8.93 11.54
C VAL A 26 17.21 -7.54 11.47
N PHE A 27 16.45 -6.48 11.77
CA PHE A 27 17.00 -5.13 11.87
C PHE A 27 18.04 -5.02 13.00
N ALA A 28 17.76 -5.62 14.16
CA ALA A 28 18.69 -5.63 15.29
C ALA A 28 20.00 -6.37 14.95
N GLN A 29 19.94 -7.50 14.23
CA GLN A 29 21.11 -8.24 13.75
C GLN A 29 22.00 -7.39 12.83
N ALA A 30 21.39 -6.49 12.03
CA ALA A 30 22.12 -5.55 11.20
C ALA A 30 22.63 -4.31 11.97
N GLY A 31 22.37 -4.21 13.27
CA GLY A 31 22.70 -3.04 14.09
C GLY A 31 21.88 -1.81 13.70
N VAL A 32 20.63 -2.01 13.32
CA VAL A 32 19.69 -0.95 12.93
C VAL A 32 18.54 -0.88 13.92
N ASP A 33 18.30 0.30 14.46
CA ASP A 33 17.10 0.63 15.22
C ASP A 33 16.04 1.17 14.23
N ALA A 34 15.10 0.31 13.81
CA ALA A 34 14.08 0.65 12.82
C ALA A 34 13.13 1.77 13.28
N THR A 35 13.01 2.02 14.61
CA THR A 35 12.18 3.10 15.16
C THR A 35 12.72 4.49 14.83
N LYS A 36 13.98 4.58 14.39
CA LYS A 36 14.66 5.83 13.99
C LYS A 36 14.58 6.13 12.50
N ILE A 37 14.09 5.20 11.69
CA ILE A 37 13.93 5.40 10.24
C ILE A 37 12.74 6.34 10.03
N ARG A 38 13.02 7.56 9.56
CA ARG A 38 12.03 8.61 9.29
C ARG A 38 12.07 9.13 7.88
N THR A 39 13.23 9.02 7.25
CA THR A 39 13.46 9.48 5.87
C THR A 39 13.80 8.32 4.96
N TRP A 40 13.67 8.53 3.66
CA TRP A 40 14.14 7.57 2.67
C TRP A 40 15.67 7.41 2.71
N ASP A 41 16.40 8.44 3.12
CA ASP A 41 17.84 8.32 3.35
C ASP A 41 18.15 7.42 4.55
N ASP A 42 17.40 7.52 5.66
CA ASP A 42 17.54 6.58 6.78
C ASP A 42 17.26 5.14 6.35
N TYR A 43 16.20 4.94 5.54
CA TYR A 43 15.83 3.64 5.00
C TYR A 43 16.92 3.07 4.07
N TYR A 44 17.49 3.91 3.22
CA TYR A 44 18.62 3.53 2.36
C TYR A 44 19.85 3.13 3.19
N GLU A 45 20.23 3.88 4.22
CA GLU A 45 21.36 3.52 5.08
C GLU A 45 21.08 2.23 5.87
N ALA A 46 19.85 1.99 6.29
CA ALA A 46 19.44 0.72 6.88
C ALA A 46 19.57 -0.44 5.88
N ALA A 47 19.12 -0.25 4.63
CA ALA A 47 19.24 -1.24 3.58
C ALA A 47 20.68 -1.66 3.30
N LYS A 48 21.61 -0.71 3.31
CA LYS A 48 23.06 -1.01 3.15
C LYS A 48 23.61 -1.86 4.30
N LYS A 49 23.13 -1.63 5.52
CA LYS A 49 23.54 -2.45 6.67
C LYS A 49 22.94 -3.87 6.59
N LEU A 50 21.69 -4.00 6.23
CA LEU A 50 21.03 -5.30 6.00
C LEU A 50 21.72 -6.09 4.89
N LYS A 51 22.09 -5.44 3.78
CA LYS A 51 22.83 -6.08 2.69
C LYS A 51 24.15 -6.69 3.16
N LYS A 52 24.88 -6.08 4.12
CA LYS A 52 26.15 -6.61 4.64
C LYS A 52 25.97 -7.96 5.36
N ILE A 53 24.77 -8.26 5.85
CA ILE A 53 24.45 -9.55 6.45
C ILE A 53 23.66 -10.46 5.50
N GLY A 54 23.59 -10.11 4.20
CA GLY A 54 22.96 -10.91 3.16
C GLY A 54 21.44 -10.79 3.08
N VAL A 55 20.84 -9.74 3.67
CA VAL A 55 19.38 -9.52 3.76
C VAL A 55 18.98 -8.37 2.85
N TYR A 56 17.87 -8.53 2.13
CA TYR A 56 17.19 -7.43 1.43
C TYR A 56 16.29 -6.64 2.38
N ILE A 57 16.27 -5.32 2.25
CA ILE A 57 15.36 -4.51 3.07
C ILE A 57 13.91 -4.71 2.64
N ALA A 58 13.65 -4.86 1.34
CA ALA A 58 12.33 -5.13 0.75
C ALA A 58 12.45 -6.02 -0.48
N ALA A 59 11.32 -6.44 -1.02
CA ALA A 59 11.21 -7.08 -2.33
C ALA A 59 10.16 -6.37 -3.17
N ASP A 60 10.51 -6.09 -4.42
CA ASP A 60 9.63 -5.50 -5.42
C ASP A 60 10.11 -5.89 -6.82
N ALA A 61 9.26 -6.58 -7.57
CA ALA A 61 9.50 -6.98 -8.95
C ALA A 61 8.71 -6.13 -9.97
N GLY A 62 8.21 -4.97 -9.55
CA GLY A 62 7.42 -4.06 -10.37
C GLY A 62 5.91 -4.12 -10.05
N ASP A 63 5.53 -3.86 -8.81
CA ASP A 63 4.13 -3.76 -8.38
C ASP A 63 3.61 -2.34 -8.66
N ALA A 64 2.63 -2.25 -9.59
CA ALA A 64 2.02 -0.98 -9.98
C ALA A 64 1.29 -0.29 -8.82
N SER A 65 0.60 -1.04 -7.96
CA SER A 65 -0.15 -0.43 -6.84
C SER A 65 0.78 0.09 -5.76
N PHE A 66 1.91 -0.57 -5.55
CA PHE A 66 2.97 -0.06 -4.69
C PHE A 66 3.58 1.22 -5.28
N TYR A 67 3.87 1.23 -6.59
CA TYR A 67 4.44 2.40 -7.27
C TYR A 67 3.53 3.63 -7.17
N ASP A 68 2.22 3.47 -7.44
CA ASP A 68 1.21 4.53 -7.28
C ASP A 68 1.18 5.08 -5.85
N ALA A 69 1.15 4.20 -4.85
CA ALA A 69 1.10 4.61 -3.45
C ALA A 69 2.36 5.37 -3.02
N MET A 70 3.53 4.98 -3.53
CA MET A 70 4.78 5.66 -3.23
C MET A 70 4.92 7.02 -3.94
N ILE A 71 4.38 7.17 -5.15
CA ILE A 71 4.24 8.48 -5.82
C ILE A 71 3.36 9.40 -4.97
N TRP A 72 2.21 8.91 -4.54
CA TRP A 72 1.31 9.65 -3.66
C TRP A 72 2.00 10.07 -2.35
N LEU A 73 2.71 9.14 -1.69
CA LEU A 73 3.50 9.42 -0.47
C LEU A 73 4.56 10.50 -0.70
N ALA A 74 5.14 10.56 -1.90
CA ALA A 74 6.09 11.58 -2.31
C ALA A 74 5.44 12.96 -2.60
N GLY A 75 4.11 13.07 -2.47
CA GLY A 75 3.36 14.28 -2.77
C GLY A 75 3.06 14.48 -4.26
N GLY A 76 3.19 13.43 -5.07
CA GLY A 76 2.87 13.47 -6.49
C GLY A 76 1.37 13.45 -6.77
N HIS A 77 0.99 14.06 -7.89
CA HIS A 77 -0.36 14.11 -8.42
C HIS A 77 -0.33 13.99 -9.96
N PRO A 78 0.24 12.89 -10.51
CA PRO A 78 0.44 12.75 -11.95
C PRO A 78 -0.85 12.58 -12.74
N PHE A 79 -1.96 12.28 -12.06
CA PHE A 79 -3.24 11.99 -12.67
C PHE A 79 -4.33 12.96 -12.23
N ALA A 80 -5.15 13.38 -13.18
CA ALA A 80 -6.36 14.15 -12.90
C ALA A 80 -7.44 13.87 -13.93
N THR A 81 -8.69 13.99 -13.49
CA THR A 81 -9.87 13.93 -14.37
C THR A 81 -10.70 15.19 -14.18
N SER A 82 -11.09 15.85 -15.28
CA SER A 82 -11.95 17.02 -15.21
C SER A 82 -13.31 16.73 -14.60
N ALA A 83 -13.96 17.74 -14.03
CA ALA A 83 -15.25 17.57 -13.35
C ALA A 83 -16.36 17.02 -14.27
N ASP A 84 -16.27 17.28 -15.58
CA ASP A 84 -17.21 16.75 -16.59
C ASP A 84 -16.82 15.36 -17.10
N GLY A 85 -15.71 14.79 -16.61
CA GLY A 85 -15.23 13.46 -16.95
C GLY A 85 -14.65 13.33 -18.36
N LYS A 86 -14.42 14.43 -19.10
CA LYS A 86 -14.02 14.37 -20.51
C LYS A 86 -12.53 14.49 -20.74
N THR A 87 -11.83 15.20 -19.85
CA THR A 87 -10.38 15.41 -19.97
C THR A 87 -9.66 14.63 -18.89
N VAL A 88 -8.63 13.90 -19.27
CA VAL A 88 -7.70 13.27 -18.32
C VAL A 88 -6.31 13.88 -18.48
N THR A 89 -5.64 14.07 -17.34
CA THR A 89 -4.22 14.46 -17.30
C THR A 89 -3.41 13.22 -16.93
N VAL A 90 -2.31 13.00 -17.65
CA VAL A 90 -1.31 11.98 -17.34
C VAL A 90 0.07 12.63 -17.43
N ASP A 91 0.67 12.98 -16.31
CA ASP A 91 1.92 13.72 -16.25
C ASP A 91 2.93 13.08 -15.27
N LEU A 92 3.26 11.81 -15.50
CA LEU A 92 4.23 11.07 -14.70
C LEU A 92 5.64 11.66 -14.81
N THR A 93 6.02 12.12 -16.01
CA THR A 93 7.36 12.65 -16.25
C THR A 93 7.54 14.11 -15.82
N GLY A 94 6.46 14.87 -15.68
CA GLY A 94 6.47 16.25 -15.18
C GLY A 94 6.28 16.34 -13.67
N ASP A 95 5.63 15.37 -13.07
CA ASP A 95 5.29 15.36 -11.65
C ASP A 95 6.52 15.15 -10.75
N ASP A 96 6.72 16.05 -9.79
CA ASP A 96 7.90 16.04 -8.93
C ASP A 96 7.90 14.87 -7.93
N GLY A 97 6.74 14.46 -7.43
CA GLY A 97 6.63 13.30 -6.55
C GLY A 97 6.99 12.00 -7.28
N THR A 98 6.53 11.85 -8.52
CA THR A 98 6.89 10.72 -9.38
C THR A 98 8.41 10.67 -9.62
N LYS A 99 9.03 11.80 -9.96
CA LYS A 99 10.49 11.88 -10.15
C LYS A 99 11.24 11.50 -8.87
N THR A 100 10.84 12.09 -7.74
CA THR A 100 11.48 11.86 -6.44
C THR A 100 11.47 10.39 -6.06
N PHE A 101 10.33 9.71 -6.19
CA PHE A 101 10.25 8.28 -5.89
C PHE A 101 11.01 7.44 -6.92
N THR A 102 10.86 7.75 -8.21
CA THR A 102 11.55 7.02 -9.29
C THR A 102 13.06 7.02 -9.11
N GLU A 103 13.66 8.17 -8.80
CA GLU A 103 15.10 8.32 -8.55
C GLU A 103 15.56 7.54 -7.32
N PHE A 104 14.81 7.64 -6.23
CA PHE A 104 15.10 6.90 -5.00
C PHE A 104 15.04 5.39 -5.23
N TRP A 105 13.97 4.91 -5.88
CA TRP A 105 13.80 3.48 -6.10
C TRP A 105 14.78 2.91 -7.12
N GLN A 106 15.13 3.67 -8.16
CA GLN A 106 16.21 3.31 -9.08
C GLN A 106 17.53 3.08 -8.33
N LYS A 107 17.89 3.96 -7.40
CA LYS A 107 19.09 3.80 -6.57
C LYS A 107 19.03 2.52 -5.73
N MET A 108 17.88 2.20 -5.15
CA MET A 108 17.68 0.97 -4.38
C MET A 108 17.86 -0.28 -5.24
N ILE A 109 17.36 -0.24 -6.49
CA ILE A 109 17.50 -1.31 -7.49
C ILE A 109 18.97 -1.46 -7.91
N ASP A 110 19.61 -0.38 -8.34
CA ASP A 110 20.97 -0.38 -8.88
C ASP A 110 21.99 -0.89 -7.87
N GLU A 111 21.80 -0.56 -6.61
CA GLU A 111 22.67 -1.03 -5.53
C GLU A 111 22.26 -2.42 -4.99
N GLY A 112 21.24 -3.07 -5.56
CA GLY A 112 20.79 -4.40 -5.16
C GLY A 112 20.39 -4.47 -3.68
N LEU A 113 19.67 -3.44 -3.19
CA LEU A 113 19.21 -3.33 -1.82
C LEU A 113 17.82 -3.96 -1.62
N ILE A 114 17.12 -4.20 -2.73
CA ILE A 114 15.81 -4.89 -2.78
C ILE A 114 15.93 -6.15 -3.65
N ASP A 115 15.12 -7.18 -3.34
CA ASP A 115 14.97 -8.35 -4.22
C ASP A 115 13.98 -8.04 -5.34
N THR A 116 14.51 -7.80 -6.55
CA THR A 116 13.70 -7.52 -7.75
C THR A 116 13.17 -8.78 -8.45
N LYS A 117 13.40 -9.98 -7.87
CA LYS A 117 13.01 -11.28 -8.44
C LYS A 117 11.90 -11.99 -7.65
N ALA A 118 11.45 -11.38 -6.57
CA ALA A 118 10.35 -11.89 -5.77
C ALA A 118 9.12 -11.02 -6.03
N GLU A 119 8.22 -11.53 -6.84
CA GLU A 119 6.91 -10.89 -7.05
C GLU A 119 6.13 -10.86 -5.74
N THR A 120 5.53 -9.74 -5.43
CA THR A 120 4.64 -9.57 -4.27
C THR A 120 3.55 -10.64 -4.32
N TRP A 121 3.23 -11.23 -3.16
CA TRP A 121 2.26 -12.34 -2.98
C TRP A 121 2.72 -13.70 -3.49
N SER A 122 3.86 -13.82 -4.16
CA SER A 122 4.39 -15.14 -4.53
C SER A 122 4.82 -15.96 -3.32
N GLU A 123 4.84 -17.28 -3.46
CA GLU A 123 5.34 -18.17 -2.42
C GLU A 123 6.83 -17.91 -2.08
N LYS A 124 7.61 -17.39 -3.02
CA LYS A 124 8.99 -16.95 -2.78
C LYS A 124 8.99 -15.76 -1.82
N TRP A 125 8.18 -14.74 -2.10
CA TRP A 125 8.07 -13.54 -1.27
C TRP A 125 7.64 -13.87 0.17
N LYS A 126 6.60 -14.70 0.33
CA LYS A 126 6.11 -15.15 1.65
C LYS A 126 7.18 -15.87 2.44
N ARG A 127 7.90 -16.78 1.78
CA ARG A 127 9.02 -17.49 2.44
C ARG A 127 10.13 -16.55 2.87
N GLN A 128 10.52 -15.58 2.05
CA GLN A 128 11.57 -14.62 2.38
C GLN A 128 11.19 -13.73 3.57
N LEU A 129 9.92 -13.30 3.67
CA LEU A 129 9.42 -12.60 4.85
C LEU A 129 9.47 -13.49 6.10
N GLY A 130 9.15 -14.77 5.95
CA GLY A 130 9.17 -15.75 7.05
C GLY A 130 10.57 -16.15 7.51
N SER A 131 11.54 -16.24 6.59
CA SER A 131 12.95 -16.55 6.90
C SER A 131 13.76 -15.34 7.35
N GLY A 132 13.28 -14.11 7.09
CA GLY A 132 14.02 -12.89 7.33
C GLY A 132 14.99 -12.51 6.20
N ASP A 133 14.98 -13.21 5.06
CA ASP A 133 15.77 -12.82 3.87
C ASP A 133 15.31 -11.49 3.28
N VAL A 134 14.05 -11.12 3.52
CA VAL A 134 13.45 -9.80 3.31
C VAL A 134 12.98 -9.26 4.65
N ALA A 135 13.54 -8.12 5.05
CA ALA A 135 13.39 -7.61 6.41
C ALA A 135 12.14 -6.75 6.62
N SER A 136 11.55 -6.19 5.58
CA SER A 136 10.42 -5.27 5.72
C SER A 136 9.50 -5.21 4.50
N VAL A 137 8.33 -4.61 4.73
CA VAL A 137 7.32 -4.33 3.71
C VAL A 137 6.71 -2.96 3.97
N PHE A 138 6.59 -2.14 2.94
CA PHE A 138 5.72 -0.98 2.91
C PHE A 138 4.36 -1.42 2.34
N ALA A 139 3.31 -1.33 3.13
CA ALA A 139 1.99 -1.81 2.73
C ALA A 139 0.88 -1.04 3.43
N GLY A 140 -0.35 -1.20 2.96
CA GLY A 140 -1.52 -0.64 3.63
C GLY A 140 -1.85 -1.34 4.96
N ALA A 141 -2.69 -0.70 5.75
CA ALA A 141 -3.09 -1.16 7.09
C ALA A 141 -3.85 -2.50 7.14
N TRP A 142 -4.13 -3.11 5.99
CA TRP A 142 -4.64 -4.48 5.85
C TRP A 142 -3.56 -5.56 6.03
N MET A 143 -2.27 -5.18 6.04
CA MET A 143 -1.14 -6.10 6.12
C MET A 143 -1.09 -6.97 7.38
N PRO A 144 -1.59 -6.58 8.56
CA PRO A 144 -1.62 -7.45 9.73
C PRO A 144 -2.33 -8.79 9.50
N ALA A 145 -3.48 -8.79 8.80
CA ALA A 145 -4.19 -10.02 8.43
C ALA A 145 -3.36 -10.90 7.48
N MET A 146 -2.69 -10.28 6.52
CA MET A 146 -1.87 -10.98 5.52
C MET A 146 -0.62 -11.59 6.16
N LEU A 147 0.08 -10.85 7.02
CA LEU A 147 1.23 -11.38 7.73
C LEU A 147 0.86 -12.57 8.61
N LEU A 148 -0.26 -12.51 9.32
CA LEU A 148 -0.72 -13.63 10.14
C LEU A 148 -1.03 -14.87 9.30
N SER A 149 -1.70 -14.72 8.15
CA SER A 149 -2.09 -15.85 7.30
C SER A 149 -0.93 -16.42 6.50
N ASP A 150 -0.10 -15.58 5.91
CA ASP A 150 0.90 -15.96 4.93
C ASP A 150 2.30 -16.15 5.52
N VAL A 151 2.57 -15.53 6.68
CA VAL A 151 3.86 -15.59 7.38
C VAL A 151 3.67 -15.98 8.87
N PRO A 152 2.97 -17.07 9.18
CA PRO A 152 2.64 -17.41 10.58
C PRO A 152 3.88 -17.62 11.45
N GLY A 153 5.01 -18.03 10.88
CA GLY A 153 6.29 -18.18 11.58
C GLY A 153 6.92 -16.85 12.02
N GLY A 154 6.40 -15.70 11.54
CA GLY A 154 6.84 -14.38 11.94
C GLY A 154 6.18 -13.82 13.20
N ALA A 155 5.30 -14.60 13.84
CA ALA A 155 4.58 -14.15 15.03
C ALA A 155 5.54 -13.73 16.16
N GLY A 156 5.34 -12.50 16.67
CA GLY A 156 6.17 -11.92 17.72
C GLY A 156 7.39 -11.14 17.19
N LEU A 157 7.84 -11.39 15.96
CA LEU A 157 9.05 -10.81 15.38
C LEU A 157 8.81 -9.49 14.65
N TRP A 158 7.60 -9.25 14.19
CA TRP A 158 7.25 -8.08 13.40
C TRP A 158 6.82 -6.89 14.26
N ARG A 159 7.06 -5.70 13.74
CA ARG A 159 6.60 -4.43 14.31
C ARG A 159 6.04 -3.52 13.21
N VAL A 160 5.33 -2.49 13.62
CA VAL A 160 4.76 -1.46 12.74
C VAL A 160 5.31 -0.10 13.12
N ALA A 161 5.69 0.68 12.13
CA ALA A 161 6.08 2.09 12.29
C ALA A 161 5.41 2.96 11.22
N GLN A 162 5.50 4.28 11.39
CA GLN A 162 5.09 5.24 10.38
C GLN A 162 5.96 5.10 9.13
N MET A 163 5.38 5.41 7.96
CA MET A 163 6.14 5.44 6.72
C MET A 163 7.28 6.45 6.78
N PRO A 164 8.50 6.06 6.36
CA PRO A 164 9.52 7.05 6.06
C PRO A 164 9.14 7.82 4.79
N THR A 165 9.43 9.11 4.78
CA THR A 165 9.14 10.00 3.64
C THR A 165 10.42 10.61 3.09
N ALA A 166 10.37 11.20 1.90
CA ALA A 166 11.57 11.79 1.28
C ALA A 166 12.21 12.88 2.15
N ASP A 167 11.42 13.66 2.86
CA ASP A 167 11.86 14.84 3.64
C ASP A 167 11.62 14.71 5.16
N GLY A 168 11.16 13.56 5.63
CA GLY A 168 10.87 13.28 7.04
C GLY A 168 9.59 13.94 7.58
N ARG A 169 8.80 14.60 6.74
CA ARG A 169 7.49 15.13 7.15
C ARG A 169 6.51 13.99 7.39
N ARG A 170 5.61 14.19 8.34
CA ARG A 170 4.52 13.25 8.60
C ARG A 170 3.42 13.45 7.56
N THR A 171 3.56 12.80 6.41
CA THR A 171 2.54 12.65 5.39
C THR A 171 2.37 11.16 5.08
N ASN A 172 1.25 10.78 4.54
CA ASN A 172 0.98 9.39 4.18
C ASN A 172 0.16 9.31 2.89
N ALA A 173 0.05 8.09 2.39
CA ALA A 173 -0.75 7.71 1.23
C ALA A 173 -1.58 6.48 1.55
N GLU A 174 -2.46 6.11 0.64
CA GLU A 174 -3.19 4.85 0.72
C GLU A 174 -2.65 3.83 -0.27
N ASN A 175 -2.47 2.61 0.19
CA ASN A 175 -2.27 1.44 -0.66
C ASN A 175 -3.42 0.47 -0.41
N GLY A 176 -4.44 0.54 -1.24
CA GLY A 176 -5.65 -0.25 -1.12
C GLY A 176 -6.83 0.54 -0.60
N GLY A 177 -7.69 -0.14 0.15
CA GLY A 177 -9.01 0.32 0.51
C GLY A 177 -10.08 -0.31 -0.38
N SER A 178 -11.14 -0.81 0.24
CA SER A 178 -12.21 -1.55 -0.44
C SER A 178 -13.57 -0.95 -0.13
N SER A 179 -14.51 -1.21 -1.02
CA SER A 179 -15.92 -0.86 -0.83
C SER A 179 -16.81 -1.95 -1.37
N LEU A 180 -18.03 -2.02 -0.86
CA LEU A 180 -19.08 -2.88 -1.39
C LEU A 180 -20.15 -2.03 -2.04
N ALA A 181 -20.68 -2.50 -3.17
CA ALA A 181 -21.77 -1.85 -3.91
C ALA A 181 -22.87 -2.85 -4.25
N VAL A 182 -24.10 -2.36 -4.27
CA VAL A 182 -25.24 -3.14 -4.76
C VAL A 182 -25.36 -2.94 -6.27
N LEU A 183 -25.30 -4.03 -7.03
CA LEU A 183 -25.43 -3.96 -8.47
C LEU A 183 -26.87 -3.62 -8.89
N GLN A 184 -27.03 -2.75 -9.87
CA GLN A 184 -28.34 -2.36 -10.41
C GLN A 184 -29.11 -3.57 -10.99
N SER A 185 -28.41 -4.61 -11.45
CA SER A 185 -29.03 -5.82 -12.01
C SER A 185 -29.58 -6.80 -10.97
N THR A 186 -29.37 -6.54 -9.65
CA THR A 186 -29.86 -7.46 -8.61
C THR A 186 -31.39 -7.52 -8.60
N ARG A 187 -31.90 -8.73 -8.36
CA ARG A 187 -33.34 -8.95 -8.15
C ARG A 187 -33.75 -8.84 -6.65
N LYS A 188 -32.78 -8.58 -5.75
CA LYS A 188 -32.99 -8.51 -4.30
C LYS A 188 -32.26 -7.31 -3.69
N PRO A 189 -32.56 -6.07 -4.14
CA PRO A 189 -31.78 -4.89 -3.74
C PRO A 189 -31.78 -4.68 -2.22
N ASP A 190 -32.91 -4.83 -1.53
CA ASP A 190 -33.02 -4.62 -0.08
C ASP A 190 -32.20 -5.64 0.72
N ALA A 191 -32.15 -6.89 0.27
CA ALA A 191 -31.36 -7.93 0.93
C ALA A 191 -29.86 -7.71 0.69
N ALA A 192 -29.48 -7.30 -0.52
CA ALA A 192 -28.11 -6.97 -0.87
C ALA A 192 -27.65 -5.73 -0.09
N PHE A 193 -28.47 -4.69 0.00
CA PHE A 193 -28.12 -3.50 0.77
C PHE A 193 -27.96 -3.81 2.27
N ARG A 194 -28.86 -4.59 2.87
CA ARG A 194 -28.73 -5.00 4.27
C ARG A 194 -27.42 -5.78 4.54
N PHE A 195 -27.01 -6.60 3.60
CA PHE A 195 -25.71 -7.30 3.71
C PHE A 195 -24.53 -6.32 3.65
N VAL A 196 -24.55 -5.41 2.68
CA VAL A 196 -23.52 -4.36 2.53
C VAL A 196 -23.46 -3.48 3.78
N ASP A 197 -24.59 -3.04 4.28
CA ASP A 197 -24.71 -2.22 5.50
C ASP A 197 -24.16 -2.95 6.72
N TYR A 198 -24.55 -4.21 6.92
CA TYR A 198 -24.01 -5.05 8.00
C TYR A 198 -22.49 -5.17 7.94
N VAL A 199 -21.94 -5.48 6.77
CA VAL A 199 -20.48 -5.68 6.63
C VAL A 199 -19.71 -4.37 6.81
N CYS A 200 -20.23 -3.26 6.29
CA CYS A 200 -19.46 -2.02 6.21
C CYS A 200 -19.70 -1.07 7.40
N HIS A 201 -20.88 -1.16 8.05
CA HIS A 201 -21.36 -0.13 8.96
C HIS A 201 -21.88 -0.68 10.30
N ASP A 202 -22.40 -1.92 10.36
CA ASP A 202 -22.83 -2.50 11.62
C ASP A 202 -21.66 -2.84 12.53
N ALA A 203 -21.76 -2.49 13.82
CA ALA A 203 -20.68 -2.67 14.80
C ALA A 203 -20.21 -4.15 14.91
N ALA A 204 -21.14 -5.12 14.81
CA ALA A 204 -20.79 -6.53 14.86
C ALA A 204 -20.05 -6.96 13.58
N GLY A 205 -20.48 -6.52 12.41
CA GLY A 205 -19.80 -6.80 11.14
C GLY A 205 -18.41 -6.18 11.07
N ILE A 206 -18.23 -4.97 11.61
CA ILE A 206 -16.94 -4.31 11.72
C ILE A 206 -16.03 -5.08 12.69
N ALA A 207 -16.55 -5.44 13.89
CA ALA A 207 -15.76 -6.12 14.92
C ALA A 207 -15.19 -7.46 14.45
N GLU A 208 -15.96 -8.27 13.71
CA GLU A 208 -15.51 -9.53 13.14
C GLU A 208 -14.32 -9.34 12.19
N ARG A 209 -14.34 -8.30 11.35
CA ARG A 209 -13.25 -7.99 10.42
C ARG A 209 -12.01 -7.46 11.15
N VAL A 210 -12.21 -6.54 12.10
CA VAL A 210 -11.14 -5.94 12.91
C VAL A 210 -10.42 -7.00 13.74
N ASP A 211 -11.12 -7.98 14.26
CA ASP A 211 -10.52 -9.09 14.99
C ASP A 211 -9.56 -9.92 14.13
N GLY A 212 -9.89 -10.09 12.84
CA GLY A 212 -9.03 -10.73 11.84
C GLY A 212 -7.90 -9.84 11.30
N GLY A 213 -7.75 -8.60 11.79
CA GLY A 213 -6.68 -7.69 11.39
C GLY A 213 -7.02 -6.74 10.23
N ALA A 214 -8.31 -6.61 9.89
CA ALA A 214 -8.73 -5.58 8.94
C ALA A 214 -8.66 -4.18 9.58
N PHE A 215 -8.36 -3.18 8.76
CA PHE A 215 -8.37 -1.78 9.17
C PHE A 215 -9.67 -1.14 8.66
N PRO A 216 -10.64 -0.82 9.54
CA PRO A 216 -11.97 -0.37 9.11
C PRO A 216 -11.92 1.04 8.53
N ALA A 217 -12.90 1.37 7.69
CA ALA A 217 -13.12 2.73 7.21
C ALA A 217 -14.02 3.56 8.15
N ASP A 218 -14.50 2.96 9.24
CA ASP A 218 -15.39 3.59 10.22
C ASP A 218 -14.63 4.43 11.24
N ASN A 219 -14.88 5.74 11.26
CA ASN A 219 -14.18 6.68 12.12
C ASN A 219 -14.45 6.46 13.63
N GLU A 220 -15.62 5.95 14.00
CA GLU A 220 -15.96 5.68 15.40
C GLU A 220 -15.11 4.51 15.92
N THR A 221 -15.00 3.44 15.14
CA THR A 221 -14.13 2.31 15.46
C THR A 221 -12.67 2.74 15.53
N LEU A 222 -12.17 3.51 14.56
CA LEU A 222 -10.78 3.98 14.52
C LEU A 222 -10.39 4.82 15.75
N ALA A 223 -11.34 5.55 16.34
CA ALA A 223 -11.13 6.35 17.53
C ALA A 223 -11.37 5.58 18.84
N SER A 224 -11.88 4.34 18.78
CA SER A 224 -12.25 3.58 19.98
C SER A 224 -11.03 3.07 20.76
N ALA A 225 -11.11 3.10 22.08
CA ALA A 225 -10.05 2.59 22.95
C ALA A 225 -9.79 1.08 22.73
N ASP A 226 -10.82 0.31 22.42
CA ASP A 226 -10.71 -1.13 22.18
C ASP A 226 -9.92 -1.42 20.89
N PHE A 227 -10.12 -0.64 19.84
CA PHE A 227 -9.35 -0.74 18.61
C PHE A 227 -7.90 -0.30 18.83
N LEU A 228 -7.69 0.89 19.37
CA LEU A 228 -6.37 1.49 19.55
C LEU A 228 -5.45 0.68 20.50
N ASN A 229 -6.02 0.03 21.52
CA ASN A 229 -5.25 -0.75 22.49
C ASN A 229 -5.05 -2.23 22.09
N LYS A 230 -5.55 -2.65 20.94
CA LYS A 230 -5.42 -4.03 20.48
C LYS A 230 -3.96 -4.40 20.21
N THR A 231 -3.54 -5.53 20.78
CA THR A 231 -2.16 -6.05 20.67
C THR A 231 -2.09 -7.41 20.01
N THR A 232 -3.24 -7.97 19.60
CA THR A 232 -3.35 -9.29 18.99
C THR A 232 -4.18 -9.24 17.72
N VAL A 233 -3.94 -10.21 16.83
CA VAL A 233 -4.76 -10.49 15.65
C VAL A 233 -5.30 -11.90 15.80
N LYS A 234 -6.57 -12.15 15.49
CA LYS A 234 -7.17 -13.49 15.52
C LYS A 234 -6.87 -14.25 14.25
N ASP A 235 -6.43 -15.50 14.39
CA ASP A 235 -6.32 -16.42 13.26
C ASP A 235 -7.71 -16.98 12.87
N GLN A 236 -7.76 -17.75 11.78
CA GLN A 236 -8.99 -18.39 11.29
C GLN A 236 -9.65 -19.37 12.27
N ARG A 237 -8.94 -19.80 13.31
CA ARG A 237 -9.46 -20.63 14.39
C ARG A 237 -9.97 -19.83 15.59
N GLY A 238 -9.91 -18.49 15.50
CA GLY A 238 -10.29 -17.56 16.57
C GLY A 238 -9.24 -17.41 17.67
N ILE A 239 -8.01 -17.88 17.45
CA ILE A 239 -6.93 -17.78 18.43
C ILE A 239 -6.27 -16.39 18.29
N SER A 240 -6.20 -15.66 19.42
CA SER A 240 -5.54 -14.35 19.48
C SER A 240 -4.02 -14.51 19.52
N ILE A 241 -3.33 -14.00 18.51
CA ILE A 241 -1.88 -14.08 18.34
C ILE A 241 -1.27 -12.69 18.52
N PRO A 242 -0.28 -12.49 19.42
CA PRO A 242 0.44 -11.23 19.57
C PRO A 242 1.49 -11.09 18.45
N TYR A 243 1.02 -11.03 17.20
CA TYR A 243 1.86 -11.10 16.01
C TYR A 243 2.93 -9.98 15.98
N PHE A 244 2.59 -8.80 16.49
CA PHE A 244 3.49 -7.66 16.60
C PHE A 244 4.16 -7.52 17.97
N GLY A 245 4.43 -8.65 18.66
CA GLY A 245 5.17 -8.66 19.91
C GLY A 245 4.49 -7.88 21.05
N GLY A 246 3.17 -7.78 21.04
CA GLY A 246 2.41 -7.01 22.03
C GLY A 246 2.34 -5.49 21.75
N GLN A 247 2.84 -5.03 20.60
CA GLN A 247 2.71 -3.65 20.19
C GLN A 247 1.23 -3.28 19.98
N LYS A 248 0.82 -2.06 20.36
CA LYS A 248 -0.49 -1.49 20.00
C LYS A 248 -0.45 -1.01 18.53
N PHE A 249 -0.36 -1.96 17.62
CA PHE A 249 -0.14 -1.69 16.21
C PHE A 249 -1.25 -0.84 15.56
N ASN A 250 -2.50 -0.99 16.02
CA ASN A 250 -3.61 -0.17 15.53
C ASN A 250 -3.48 1.31 15.87
N SER A 251 -2.84 1.66 17.00
CA SER A 251 -2.53 3.08 17.30
C SER A 251 -1.58 3.68 16.26
N VAL A 252 -0.60 2.92 15.80
CA VAL A 252 0.33 3.35 14.74
C VAL A 252 -0.41 3.51 13.42
N LEU A 253 -1.28 2.56 13.08
CA LEU A 253 -2.05 2.58 11.84
C LEU A 253 -3.10 3.70 11.84
N SER A 254 -3.74 4.00 12.98
CA SER A 254 -4.68 5.13 13.10
C SER A 254 -3.97 6.47 12.92
N GLU A 255 -2.80 6.65 13.53
CA GLU A 255 -1.97 7.84 13.31
C GLU A 255 -1.56 7.94 11.82
N ALA A 256 -1.26 6.82 11.16
CA ALA A 256 -0.95 6.79 9.73
C ALA A 256 -2.13 7.27 8.89
N ALA A 257 -3.37 6.88 9.24
CA ALA A 257 -4.59 7.29 8.54
C ALA A 257 -4.85 8.81 8.66
N GLU A 258 -4.58 9.40 9.81
CA GLU A 258 -4.73 10.84 10.03
C GLU A 258 -3.79 11.69 9.15
N ASN A 259 -2.68 11.10 8.70
CA ASN A 259 -1.66 11.76 7.91
C ASN A 259 -1.81 11.52 6.39
N VAL A 260 -2.82 10.79 5.94
CA VAL A 260 -3.06 10.56 4.51
C VAL A 260 -3.37 11.88 3.82
N SER A 261 -2.53 12.24 2.83
CA SER A 261 -2.73 13.45 2.05
C SER A 261 -3.93 13.28 1.11
N THR A 262 -4.72 14.33 0.97
CA THR A 262 -5.92 14.33 0.12
C THR A 262 -5.59 14.81 -1.29
N GLY A 263 -6.50 14.55 -2.25
CA GLY A 263 -6.42 15.09 -3.60
C GLY A 263 -5.73 14.19 -4.62
N TYR A 264 -5.11 13.08 -4.23
CA TYR A 264 -4.62 12.11 -5.19
C TYR A 264 -5.78 11.51 -5.99
N GLN A 265 -5.62 11.38 -7.29
CA GLN A 265 -6.62 10.81 -8.18
C GLN A 265 -6.04 9.62 -8.94
N TYR A 266 -6.84 8.58 -9.08
CA TYR A 266 -6.57 7.49 -10.02
C TYR A 266 -7.19 7.81 -11.39
N LEU A 267 -6.68 7.17 -12.42
CA LEU A 267 -7.26 7.27 -13.75
C LEU A 267 -8.62 6.56 -13.83
N PRO A 268 -9.57 7.03 -14.66
CA PRO A 268 -10.84 6.32 -14.88
C PRO A 268 -10.66 4.90 -15.43
N PHE A 269 -9.48 4.61 -15.98
CA PHE A 269 -9.06 3.32 -16.52
C PHE A 269 -7.87 2.72 -15.74
N GLU A 270 -7.86 2.89 -14.43
CA GLU A 270 -6.79 2.46 -13.54
C GLU A 270 -6.45 0.97 -13.67
N VAL A 271 -7.44 0.12 -13.89
CA VAL A 271 -7.23 -1.32 -14.11
C VAL A 271 -6.35 -1.57 -15.35
N TYR A 272 -6.57 -0.80 -16.43
CA TYR A 272 -5.70 -0.85 -17.60
C TYR A 272 -4.30 -0.33 -17.27
N ALA A 273 -4.21 0.81 -16.61
CA ALA A 273 -2.94 1.44 -16.26
C ALA A 273 -2.04 0.48 -15.48
N ARG A 274 -2.55 -0.09 -14.39
CA ARG A 274 -1.81 -1.07 -13.57
C ARG A 274 -1.50 -2.36 -14.32
N GLY A 275 -2.43 -2.86 -15.11
CA GLY A 275 -2.23 -4.06 -15.93
C GLY A 275 -1.12 -3.91 -16.98
N LYS A 276 -0.81 -2.66 -17.38
CA LYS A 276 0.24 -2.34 -18.35
C LYS A 276 1.58 -1.98 -17.74
N PHE A 277 1.64 -1.67 -16.47
CA PHE A 277 2.86 -1.25 -15.79
C PHE A 277 4.03 -2.21 -16.04
N GLY A 278 3.84 -3.52 -15.84
CA GLY A 278 4.86 -4.54 -16.04
C GLY A 278 5.38 -4.61 -17.49
N ASP A 279 4.55 -4.32 -18.49
CA ASP A 279 4.93 -4.36 -19.91
C ASP A 279 5.99 -3.27 -20.22
N PHE A 280 5.88 -2.10 -19.59
CA PHE A 280 6.75 -0.94 -19.83
C PHE A 280 7.87 -0.80 -18.79
N VAL A 281 7.56 -1.03 -17.53
CA VAL A 281 8.44 -0.74 -16.40
C VAL A 281 9.18 -2.00 -15.90
N GLY A 282 8.66 -3.19 -16.16
CA GLY A 282 9.22 -4.46 -15.65
C GLY A 282 10.70 -4.70 -16.01
N LYS A 283 11.16 -4.20 -17.17
CA LYS A 283 12.57 -4.30 -17.59
C LYS A 283 13.52 -3.54 -16.67
N SER A 284 13.07 -2.51 -16.00
CA SER A 284 13.85 -1.71 -15.07
C SER A 284 14.23 -2.51 -13.82
N TYR A 285 13.36 -3.40 -13.38
CA TYR A 285 13.62 -4.30 -12.26
C TYR A 285 14.60 -5.45 -12.61
N THR A 286 14.86 -5.67 -13.88
CA THR A 286 15.84 -6.65 -14.37
C THR A 286 17.19 -6.02 -14.78
N GLY A 287 17.35 -4.70 -14.61
CA GLY A 287 18.57 -3.98 -14.95
C GLY A 287 18.77 -3.70 -16.44
N ASN A 288 17.72 -3.90 -17.28
CA ASN A 288 17.81 -3.71 -18.73
C ASN A 288 17.27 -2.35 -19.22
N GLN A 289 16.82 -1.50 -18.31
CA GLN A 289 16.21 -0.20 -18.58
C GLN A 289 16.30 0.66 -17.32
N LYS A 290 16.35 1.98 -17.45
CA LYS A 290 16.14 2.86 -16.29
C LYS A 290 14.64 2.95 -15.95
N LEU A 291 14.36 3.08 -14.67
CA LEU A 291 12.97 3.20 -14.18
C LEU A 291 12.26 4.41 -14.80
N SER A 292 12.96 5.55 -14.92
CA SER A 292 12.45 6.74 -15.59
C SER A 292 12.06 6.52 -17.05
N ASP A 293 12.82 5.72 -17.79
CA ASP A 293 12.52 5.43 -19.19
C ASP A 293 11.29 4.53 -19.31
N GLY A 294 11.15 3.56 -18.41
CA GLY A 294 9.98 2.71 -18.31
C GLY A 294 8.72 3.50 -17.98
N VAL A 295 8.82 4.42 -17.03
CA VAL A 295 7.72 5.31 -16.60
C VAL A 295 7.30 6.25 -17.74
N ALA A 296 8.26 6.81 -18.50
CA ALA A 296 7.96 7.63 -19.67
C ALA A 296 7.22 6.84 -20.76
N ALA A 297 7.67 5.62 -21.06
CA ALA A 297 7.00 4.76 -22.02
C ALA A 297 5.59 4.34 -21.56
N TRP A 298 5.43 4.10 -20.26
CA TRP A 298 4.12 3.82 -19.66
C TRP A 298 3.19 5.02 -19.78
N GLN A 299 3.66 6.24 -19.47
CA GLN A 299 2.89 7.48 -19.67
C GLN A 299 2.39 7.61 -21.11
N ASP A 300 3.26 7.37 -22.12
CA ASP A 300 2.88 7.49 -23.53
C ASP A 300 1.77 6.50 -23.92
N ASP A 301 1.85 5.26 -23.41
CA ASP A 301 0.78 4.27 -23.62
C ASP A 301 -0.53 4.67 -22.95
N LEU A 302 -0.47 5.18 -21.73
CA LEU A 302 -1.65 5.66 -21.00
C LEU A 302 -2.33 6.83 -21.73
N LYS A 303 -1.55 7.79 -22.24
CA LYS A 303 -2.07 8.89 -23.08
C LYS A 303 -2.73 8.38 -24.37
N ALA A 304 -2.06 7.45 -25.04
CA ALA A 304 -2.60 6.84 -26.24
C ALA A 304 -3.89 6.03 -25.97
N TYR A 305 -3.94 5.30 -24.86
CA TYR A 305 -5.14 4.57 -24.44
C TYR A 305 -6.30 5.53 -24.12
N ALA A 306 -6.06 6.57 -23.36
CA ALA A 306 -7.06 7.59 -23.02
C ALA A 306 -7.69 8.18 -24.30
N GLY A 307 -6.87 8.55 -25.29
CA GLY A 307 -7.38 9.05 -26.58
C GLY A 307 -8.24 8.02 -27.32
N ARG A 308 -7.86 6.74 -27.31
CA ARG A 308 -8.68 5.66 -27.90
C ARG A 308 -10.01 5.46 -27.16
N GLN A 309 -10.08 5.78 -25.89
CA GLN A 309 -11.32 5.74 -25.10
C GLN A 309 -12.19 7.00 -25.26
N GLY A 310 -11.72 7.98 -26.02
CA GLY A 310 -12.47 9.22 -26.31
C GLY A 310 -12.27 10.34 -25.30
N PHE A 311 -11.25 10.26 -24.45
CA PHE A 311 -10.87 11.38 -23.57
C PHE A 311 -10.04 12.41 -24.33
N ASP A 312 -10.21 13.67 -23.95
CA ASP A 312 -9.22 14.73 -24.23
C ASP A 312 -8.03 14.52 -23.29
N VAL A 313 -6.81 14.50 -23.82
CA VAL A 313 -5.60 14.14 -23.07
C VAL A 313 -4.68 15.36 -22.88
N LYS A 314 -4.22 15.54 -21.64
CA LYS A 314 -3.23 16.55 -21.27
C LYS A 314 -1.95 15.94 -20.74
#